data_f1a73d524e6e0f8dd5adcffbce92f21c
#
_entry.id   f1a73d524e6e0f8dd5adcffbce92f21c
#
_cell.length_a   1.000
_cell.length_b   1.000
_cell.length_c   1.000
_cell.angle_alpha   90.00
_cell.angle_beta   90.00
_cell.angle_gamma   90.00
#
_symmetry.space_group_name_H-M   'P 1'
#
loop_
_entity.id
_entity.type
_entity.pdbx_description
1 polymer ?
#
loop_
_entity_poly.entity_id
_entity_poly.type
_entity_poly.pdbx_seq_one_letter_code
_entity_poly.pdbx_strand_id
1 'polypeptide(L)'
;MTELLRAAIFHTPQNAFHSAAALHACADGGLVVERGKILACGDYAALRVQYPTVGVRDLTGSFILPGFIDTHIHFPQVRIVGGLGYTLLDWLDRLALPEETRFVDPAYAATIAQEFVYGLAAHGTTTALVFGAHFVEATAALFAAASSMGLRIVSGLVLADRLLRDELHTTPDRAWRDCHDLIARIAASPRLGYAVIPRFALAASDPLLEVCKALLKENASLFFTSHINESSREIETVASLFPWAKDYLDVYEKFDLVGRRSVLAHNVHATDAEIGRITERGASVAHCLCSNAALGSGIFPMRRHLERNARFAVGTDVGGGTGFGILKEALQAHLLQRLAEDPMIITPAQMLYLATRAGAEALQMDTSVGDFTPGK
;
A
#
# COMPACT_ATOMS: atom_id res chain seq x y z
N MET A 1 25.36 4.37 17.21
CA MET A 1 25.58 3.23 18.14
C MET A 1 25.35 1.97 17.33
N THR A 2 26.22 0.97 17.50
CA THR A 2 26.08 -0.36 16.88
C THR A 2 25.49 -1.29 17.92
N GLU A 3 24.52 -2.12 17.54
CA GLU A 3 23.82 -3.07 18.42
C GLU A 3 23.68 -4.41 17.70
N LEU A 4 23.82 -5.53 18.41
CA LEU A 4 23.55 -6.89 17.96
C LEU A 4 22.26 -7.40 18.64
N LEU A 5 21.20 -7.56 17.88
CA LEU A 5 19.94 -8.14 18.34
C LEU A 5 20.03 -9.67 18.20
N ARG A 6 19.67 -10.43 19.24
CA ARG A 6 19.61 -11.89 19.23
C ARG A 6 18.17 -12.36 19.35
N ALA A 7 17.66 -13.10 18.38
CA ALA A 7 16.32 -13.72 18.39
C ALA A 7 16.23 -14.80 17.32
N ALA A 8 15.08 -15.49 17.22
CA ALA A 8 14.75 -16.20 16.00
C ALA A 8 14.44 -15.19 14.87
N ILE A 9 15.05 -15.37 13.71
CA ILE A 9 14.96 -14.43 12.58
C ILE A 9 14.34 -15.11 11.38
N PHE A 10 13.38 -14.43 10.73
CA PHE A 10 12.79 -14.87 9.47
C PHE A 10 12.69 -13.69 8.51
N HIS A 11 13.13 -13.86 7.26
CA HIS A 11 12.90 -12.90 6.18
C HIS A 11 12.97 -13.57 4.80
N THR A 12 12.50 -12.88 3.77
CA THR A 12 12.46 -13.37 2.39
C THR A 12 13.20 -12.40 1.47
N PRO A 13 14.53 -12.52 1.31
CA PRO A 13 15.32 -11.62 0.45
C PRO A 13 15.10 -11.85 -1.05
N GLN A 14 14.39 -12.92 -1.41
CA GLN A 14 14.04 -13.27 -2.79
C GLN A 14 12.54 -13.47 -2.93
N ASN A 15 12.04 -13.43 -4.17
CA ASN A 15 10.63 -13.70 -4.46
C ASN A 15 10.28 -15.16 -4.14
N ALA A 16 9.41 -15.37 -3.15
CA ALA A 16 9.03 -16.68 -2.66
C ALA A 16 8.07 -17.44 -3.60
N PHE A 17 7.55 -16.81 -4.65
CA PHE A 17 6.82 -17.51 -5.73
C PHE A 17 7.75 -18.10 -6.78
N HIS A 18 9.00 -17.61 -6.87
CA HIS A 18 9.98 -18.05 -7.85
C HIS A 18 11.10 -18.91 -7.25
N SER A 19 11.29 -18.89 -5.93
CA SER A 19 12.36 -19.62 -5.27
C SER A 19 11.85 -20.36 -4.02
N ALA A 20 12.02 -21.67 -4.01
CA ALA A 20 11.74 -22.48 -2.83
C ALA A 20 12.70 -22.18 -1.64
N ALA A 21 13.87 -21.59 -1.92
CA ALA A 21 14.86 -21.20 -0.93
C ALA A 21 14.74 -19.72 -0.49
N ALA A 22 13.63 -19.04 -0.83
CA ALA A 22 13.46 -17.64 -0.54
C ALA A 22 13.37 -17.32 0.97
N LEU A 23 12.91 -18.26 1.80
CA LEU A 23 12.83 -18.08 3.25
C LEU A 23 14.20 -18.30 3.90
N HIS A 24 14.76 -17.25 4.49
CA HIS A 24 15.85 -17.35 5.44
C HIS A 24 15.28 -17.43 6.86
N ALA A 25 15.55 -18.56 7.53
CA ALA A 25 15.12 -18.82 8.88
C ALA A 25 16.33 -19.19 9.75
N CYS A 26 16.53 -18.50 10.86
CA CYS A 26 17.59 -18.78 11.82
C CYS A 26 17.01 -18.83 13.24
N ALA A 27 17.04 -19.99 13.89
CA ALA A 27 16.44 -20.20 15.20
C ALA A 27 17.18 -19.43 16.32
N ASP A 28 18.52 -19.31 16.25
CA ASP A 28 19.36 -18.46 17.09
C ASP A 28 20.07 -17.45 16.18
N GLY A 29 19.32 -16.46 15.73
CA GLY A 29 19.78 -15.47 14.79
C GLY A 29 20.35 -14.22 15.45
N GLY A 30 21.21 -13.54 14.70
CA GLY A 30 21.75 -12.23 15.03
C GLY A 30 21.46 -11.22 13.94
N LEU A 31 21.11 -9.99 14.33
CA LEU A 31 20.96 -8.84 13.45
C LEU A 31 21.82 -7.70 13.98
N VAL A 32 22.86 -7.32 13.23
CA VAL A 32 23.72 -6.19 13.57
C VAL A 32 23.22 -4.94 12.90
N VAL A 33 22.88 -3.93 13.70
CA VAL A 33 22.35 -2.64 13.23
C VAL A 33 23.28 -1.51 13.68
N GLU A 34 23.57 -0.59 12.75
CA GLU A 34 24.31 0.63 13.05
C GLU A 34 23.70 1.84 12.35
N ARG A 35 23.40 2.89 13.10
CA ARG A 35 22.86 4.15 12.56
C ARG A 35 21.64 3.97 11.65
N GLY A 36 20.77 3.01 12.01
CA GLY A 36 19.56 2.70 11.25
C GLY A 36 19.80 1.87 9.98
N LYS A 37 20.98 1.27 9.83
CA LYS A 37 21.33 0.38 8.72
C LYS A 37 21.70 -1.00 9.24
N ILE A 38 21.33 -2.04 8.50
CA ILE A 38 21.71 -3.42 8.75
C ILE A 38 23.16 -3.62 8.27
N LEU A 39 24.05 -4.02 9.15
CA LEU A 39 25.42 -4.39 8.81
C LEU A 39 25.54 -5.89 8.48
N ALA A 40 24.86 -6.74 9.24
CA ALA A 40 24.88 -8.18 9.05
C ALA A 40 23.60 -8.83 9.60
N CYS A 41 23.22 -9.97 9.01
CA CYS A 41 22.15 -10.83 9.48
C CYS A 41 22.59 -12.29 9.28
N GLY A 42 22.42 -13.16 10.29
CA GLY A 42 22.81 -14.55 10.20
C GLY A 42 22.83 -15.28 11.54
N ASP A 43 23.61 -16.34 11.65
CA ASP A 43 23.78 -17.09 12.89
C ASP A 43 24.41 -16.23 14.00
N TYR A 44 23.80 -16.24 15.19
CA TYR A 44 24.24 -15.40 16.31
C TYR A 44 25.66 -15.69 16.75
N ALA A 45 26.06 -16.99 16.87
CA ALA A 45 27.40 -17.35 17.33
C ALA A 45 28.46 -16.87 16.34
N ALA A 46 28.21 -16.98 15.02
CA ALA A 46 29.12 -16.50 14.01
C ALA A 46 29.24 -14.95 14.05
N LEU A 47 28.12 -14.24 14.19
CA LEU A 47 28.13 -12.78 14.30
C LEU A 47 28.78 -12.30 15.60
N ARG A 48 28.63 -13.04 16.71
CA ARG A 48 29.29 -12.71 17.98
C ARG A 48 30.80 -12.78 17.86
N VAL A 49 31.34 -13.72 17.08
CA VAL A 49 32.78 -13.81 16.77
C VAL A 49 33.23 -12.62 15.91
N GLN A 50 32.43 -12.26 14.90
CA GLN A 50 32.75 -11.16 13.99
C GLN A 50 32.66 -9.77 14.67
N TYR A 51 31.74 -9.62 15.64
CA TYR A 51 31.45 -8.36 16.34
C TYR A 51 31.63 -8.52 17.86
N PRO A 52 32.86 -8.84 18.38
CA PRO A 52 33.07 -9.27 19.77
C PRO A 52 32.81 -8.17 20.80
N THR A 53 32.92 -6.90 20.43
CA THR A 53 32.77 -5.75 21.33
C THR A 53 31.41 -5.06 21.25
N VAL A 54 30.55 -5.48 20.30
CA VAL A 54 29.21 -4.89 20.13
C VAL A 54 28.28 -5.34 21.24
N GLY A 55 27.53 -4.39 21.84
CA GLY A 55 26.53 -4.67 22.85
C GLY A 55 25.41 -5.57 22.28
N VAL A 56 25.04 -6.59 23.06
CA VAL A 56 23.98 -7.53 22.69
C VAL A 56 22.67 -7.13 23.37
N ARG A 57 21.61 -7.03 22.60
CA ARG A 57 20.24 -7.01 23.09
C ARG A 57 19.64 -8.39 22.89
N ASP A 58 19.54 -9.14 24.01
CA ASP A 58 18.99 -10.49 23.99
C ASP A 58 17.46 -10.43 23.97
N LEU A 59 16.88 -10.94 22.89
CA LEU A 59 15.44 -11.07 22.65
C LEU A 59 15.07 -12.56 22.47
N THR A 60 15.84 -13.48 23.04
CA THR A 60 15.56 -14.92 22.98
C THR A 60 14.11 -15.21 23.43
N GLY A 61 13.41 -16.06 22.69
CA GLY A 61 11.98 -16.33 22.88
C GLY A 61 11.06 -15.44 22.04
N SER A 62 11.63 -14.47 21.32
CA SER A 62 10.91 -13.62 20.37
C SER A 62 11.33 -13.90 18.93
N PHE A 63 10.56 -13.35 17.99
CA PHE A 63 10.88 -13.36 16.56
C PHE A 63 11.22 -11.96 16.08
N ILE A 64 12.21 -11.85 15.19
CA ILE A 64 12.50 -10.62 14.43
C ILE A 64 12.07 -10.85 12.98
N LEU A 65 11.18 -9.99 12.50
CA LEU A 65 10.70 -9.93 11.12
C LEU A 65 10.99 -8.55 10.54
N PRO A 66 11.15 -8.41 9.22
CA PRO A 66 11.14 -7.09 8.59
C PRO A 66 9.83 -6.37 8.90
N GLY A 67 9.88 -5.04 9.05
CA GLY A 67 8.66 -4.25 9.19
C GLY A 67 7.71 -4.50 8.03
N PHE A 68 6.42 -4.68 8.33
CA PHE A 68 5.41 -4.94 7.31
C PHE A 68 5.18 -3.72 6.44
N ILE A 69 4.73 -3.98 5.21
CA ILE A 69 4.48 -2.95 4.20
C ILE A 69 3.04 -3.09 3.71
N ASP A 70 2.27 -2.03 3.91
CA ASP A 70 0.89 -1.93 3.46
C ASP A 70 0.84 -1.14 2.14
N THR A 71 0.40 -1.77 1.06
CA THR A 71 0.42 -1.14 -0.27
C THR A 71 -0.88 -0.44 -0.64
N HIS A 72 -1.90 -0.51 0.24
CA HIS A 72 -3.17 0.21 0.05
C HIS A 72 -3.95 0.27 1.36
N ILE A 73 -4.17 1.47 1.88
CA ILE A 73 -4.89 1.73 3.12
C ILE A 73 -5.45 3.17 3.11
N HIS A 74 -6.61 3.40 3.71
CA HIS A 74 -7.26 4.71 3.77
C HIS A 74 -7.16 5.34 5.15
N PHE A 75 -6.43 6.45 5.28
CA PHE A 75 -6.31 7.22 6.51
C PHE A 75 -7.67 7.70 7.06
N PRO A 76 -8.59 8.25 6.23
CA PRO A 76 -9.84 8.80 6.76
C PRO A 76 -10.85 7.76 7.22
N GLN A 77 -10.60 6.46 7.03
CA GLN A 77 -11.62 5.43 7.22
C GLN A 77 -11.45 4.59 8.49
N VAL A 78 -10.59 5.04 9.41
CA VAL A 78 -10.31 4.31 10.68
C VAL A 78 -11.57 4.04 11.50
N ARG A 79 -12.51 4.97 11.52
CA ARG A 79 -13.73 4.91 12.35
C ARG A 79 -14.83 4.03 11.78
N ILE A 80 -14.69 3.56 10.54
CA ILE A 80 -15.71 2.74 9.87
C ILE A 80 -15.26 1.29 9.63
N VAL A 81 -14.11 0.90 10.17
CA VAL A 81 -13.66 -0.50 10.17
C VAL A 81 -14.73 -1.38 10.79
N GLY A 82 -15.11 -2.46 10.08
CA GLY A 82 -16.19 -3.35 10.51
C GLY A 82 -17.59 -2.95 10.05
N GLY A 83 -17.71 -1.89 9.24
CA GLY A 83 -18.97 -1.49 8.59
C GLY A 83 -19.36 -2.44 7.45
N LEU A 84 -19.67 -3.69 7.79
CA LEU A 84 -19.94 -4.78 6.85
C LEU A 84 -21.40 -4.80 6.37
N GLY A 85 -21.67 -5.60 5.34
CA GLY A 85 -23.04 -5.90 4.87
C GLY A 85 -23.50 -5.03 3.69
N TYR A 86 -22.59 -4.32 3.03
CA TYR A 86 -22.87 -3.51 1.85
C TYR A 86 -22.00 -3.93 0.66
N THR A 87 -22.46 -3.64 -0.55
CA THR A 87 -21.62 -3.67 -1.74
C THR A 87 -20.77 -2.38 -1.81
N LEU A 88 -19.71 -2.36 -2.62
CA LEU A 88 -18.77 -1.25 -2.71
C LEU A 88 -19.44 0.14 -2.79
N LEU A 89 -20.30 0.37 -3.80
CA LEU A 89 -20.86 1.72 -4.01
C LEU A 89 -21.86 2.10 -2.91
N ASP A 90 -22.60 1.13 -2.36
CA ASP A 90 -23.51 1.39 -1.23
C ASP A 90 -22.74 1.65 0.06
N TRP A 91 -21.61 0.96 0.28
CA TRP A 91 -20.72 1.18 1.42
C TRP A 91 -20.06 2.55 1.36
N LEU A 92 -19.61 2.96 0.16
CA LEU A 92 -19.05 4.29 -0.07
C LEU A 92 -20.06 5.37 0.32
N ASP A 93 -21.29 5.31 -0.22
CA ASP A 93 -22.31 6.33 0.02
C ASP A 93 -22.73 6.41 1.48
N ARG A 94 -22.90 5.26 2.15
CA ARG A 94 -23.46 5.18 3.50
C ARG A 94 -22.44 5.38 4.62
N LEU A 95 -21.19 4.97 4.42
CA LEU A 95 -20.17 4.95 5.46
C LEU A 95 -18.94 5.77 5.11
N ALA A 96 -18.26 5.50 3.98
CA ALA A 96 -16.97 6.08 3.70
C ALA A 96 -17.05 7.59 3.41
N LEU A 97 -17.89 7.99 2.45
CA LEU A 97 -17.99 9.40 2.08
C LEU A 97 -18.51 10.30 3.23
N PRO A 98 -19.53 9.89 4.03
CA PRO A 98 -19.90 10.65 5.23
C PRO A 98 -18.76 10.81 6.24
N GLU A 99 -17.97 9.77 6.46
CA GLU A 99 -16.82 9.86 7.37
C GLU A 99 -15.73 10.77 6.80
N GLU A 100 -15.43 10.66 5.52
CA GLU A 100 -14.40 11.47 4.86
C GLU A 100 -14.73 12.98 4.85
N THR A 101 -16.01 13.38 4.79
CA THR A 101 -16.39 14.80 4.90
C THR A 101 -16.05 15.42 6.25
N ARG A 102 -15.96 14.63 7.33
CA ARG A 102 -15.60 15.12 8.67
C ARG A 102 -14.17 15.65 8.75
N PHE A 103 -13.31 15.24 7.82
CA PHE A 103 -11.91 15.67 7.76
C PHE A 103 -11.72 17.12 7.30
N VAL A 104 -12.80 17.83 6.98
CA VAL A 104 -12.78 19.30 6.87
C VAL A 104 -12.41 19.95 8.20
N ASP A 105 -12.69 19.31 9.34
CA ASP A 105 -12.24 19.75 10.67
C ASP A 105 -10.79 19.31 10.94
N PRO A 106 -9.82 20.25 11.00
CA PRO A 106 -8.42 19.91 11.22
C PRO A 106 -8.15 19.26 12.59
N ALA A 107 -8.95 19.55 13.63
CA ALA A 107 -8.78 18.95 14.94
C ALA A 107 -9.20 17.48 14.94
N TYR A 108 -10.31 17.18 14.26
CA TYR A 108 -10.72 15.80 14.01
C TYR A 108 -9.67 15.04 13.21
N ALA A 109 -9.21 15.61 12.09
CA ALA A 109 -8.19 15.02 11.25
C ALA A 109 -6.89 14.73 12.01
N ALA A 110 -6.41 15.64 12.85
CA ALA A 110 -5.23 15.46 13.67
C ALA A 110 -5.38 14.30 14.67
N THR A 111 -6.57 14.17 15.30
CA THR A 111 -6.88 13.07 16.21
C THR A 111 -6.82 11.72 15.49
N ILE A 112 -7.50 11.62 14.34
CA ILE A 112 -7.51 10.38 13.54
C ILE A 112 -6.13 10.06 12.98
N ALA A 113 -5.31 11.07 12.62
CA ALA A 113 -3.94 10.85 12.17
C ALA A 113 -3.07 10.14 13.22
N GLN A 114 -3.20 10.53 14.50
CA GLN A 114 -2.49 9.86 15.59
C GLN A 114 -2.98 8.41 15.77
N GLU A 115 -4.29 8.18 15.78
CA GLU A 115 -4.87 6.84 15.88
C GLU A 115 -4.43 5.95 14.73
N PHE A 116 -4.41 6.48 13.50
CA PHE A 116 -4.01 5.77 12.30
C PHE A 116 -2.55 5.30 12.36
N VAL A 117 -1.61 6.22 12.65
CA VAL A 117 -0.18 5.86 12.70
C VAL A 117 0.11 4.92 13.89
N TYR A 118 -0.60 5.08 15.00
CA TYR A 118 -0.54 4.13 16.12
C TYR A 118 -1.06 2.75 15.69
N GLY A 119 -2.18 2.70 14.97
CA GLY A 119 -2.73 1.45 14.41
C GLY A 119 -1.73 0.72 13.51
N LEU A 120 -1.07 1.44 12.60
CA LEU A 120 0.01 0.87 11.77
C LEU A 120 1.14 0.29 12.62
N ALA A 121 1.69 1.09 13.54
CA ALA A 121 2.81 0.69 14.39
C ALA A 121 2.48 -0.50 15.30
N ALA A 122 1.29 -0.51 15.90
CA ALA A 122 0.81 -1.58 16.78
C ALA A 122 0.67 -2.93 16.05
N HIS A 123 0.48 -2.91 14.72
CA HIS A 123 0.40 -4.10 13.88
C HIS A 123 1.69 -4.40 13.13
N GLY A 124 2.79 -3.69 13.44
CA GLY A 124 4.12 -3.92 12.86
C GLY A 124 4.29 -3.36 11.44
N THR A 125 3.35 -2.55 10.93
CA THR A 125 3.47 -1.87 9.65
C THR A 125 4.36 -0.64 9.81
N THR A 126 5.48 -0.62 9.10
CA THR A 126 6.49 0.45 9.18
C THR A 126 6.56 1.30 7.89
N THR A 127 5.97 0.80 6.83
CA THR A 127 5.86 1.48 5.53
C THR A 127 4.46 1.30 4.97
N ALA A 128 3.84 2.37 4.47
CA ALA A 128 2.52 2.27 3.85
C ALA A 128 2.35 3.24 2.67
N LEU A 129 1.57 2.81 1.65
CA LEU A 129 0.99 3.65 0.62
C LEU A 129 -0.46 3.96 1.02
N VAL A 130 -0.71 5.22 1.35
CA VAL A 130 -1.91 5.65 2.04
C VAL A 130 -2.74 6.57 1.17
N PHE A 131 -4.00 6.26 0.97
CA PHE A 131 -4.98 7.24 0.52
C PHE A 131 -5.16 8.28 1.64
N GLY A 132 -4.77 9.53 1.35
CA GLY A 132 -4.91 10.66 2.28
C GLY A 132 -6.36 11.11 2.42
N ALA A 133 -6.54 12.39 2.68
CA ALA A 133 -7.88 13.00 2.72
C ALA A 133 -8.10 13.90 1.50
N HIS A 134 -9.33 14.37 1.32
CA HIS A 134 -9.68 15.37 0.30
C HIS A 134 -9.27 16.80 0.71
N PHE A 135 -8.77 16.98 1.93
CA PHE A 135 -8.42 18.28 2.53
C PHE A 135 -6.93 18.37 2.82
N VAL A 136 -6.33 19.50 2.45
CA VAL A 136 -4.88 19.75 2.58
C VAL A 136 -4.41 19.58 4.03
N GLU A 137 -5.07 20.24 4.98
CA GLU A 137 -4.64 20.22 6.38
C GLU A 137 -4.80 18.83 7.02
N ALA A 138 -5.79 18.06 6.60
CA ALA A 138 -5.95 16.69 7.05
C ALA A 138 -4.81 15.77 6.54
N THR A 139 -4.45 15.89 5.26
CA THR A 139 -3.32 15.14 4.70
C THR A 139 -1.99 15.59 5.30
N ALA A 140 -1.82 16.89 5.58
CA ALA A 140 -0.64 17.41 6.29
C ALA A 140 -0.56 16.87 7.73
N ALA A 141 -1.70 16.72 8.44
CA ALA A 141 -1.73 16.11 9.77
C ALA A 141 -1.27 14.64 9.75
N LEU A 142 -1.66 13.87 8.72
CA LEU A 142 -1.15 12.51 8.51
C LEU A 142 0.37 12.48 8.37
N PHE A 143 0.93 13.35 7.52
CA PHE A 143 2.38 13.43 7.33
C PHE A 143 3.12 13.83 8.61
N ALA A 144 2.57 14.77 9.38
CA ALA A 144 3.14 15.18 10.66
C ALA A 144 3.13 14.03 11.70
N ALA A 145 2.02 13.31 11.82
CA ALA A 145 1.89 12.16 12.71
C ALA A 145 2.86 11.03 12.31
N ALA A 146 2.94 10.71 11.03
CA ALA A 146 3.85 9.70 10.49
C ALA A 146 5.32 10.05 10.74
N SER A 147 5.70 11.32 10.54
CA SER A 147 7.05 11.81 10.82
C SER A 147 7.40 11.70 12.30
N SER A 148 6.48 12.07 13.19
CA SER A 148 6.66 11.96 14.65
C SER A 148 6.83 10.52 15.10
N MET A 149 6.06 9.58 14.53
CA MET A 149 6.18 8.13 14.82
C MET A 149 7.40 7.49 14.15
N GLY A 150 8.02 8.14 13.18
CA GLY A 150 9.15 7.63 12.41
C GLY A 150 8.76 6.59 11.34
N LEU A 151 7.50 6.52 10.94
CA LEU A 151 7.02 5.64 9.87
C LEU A 151 7.42 6.18 8.48
N ARG A 152 7.52 5.28 7.52
CA ARG A 152 7.67 5.61 6.10
C ARG A 152 6.29 5.62 5.44
N ILE A 153 5.82 6.80 5.05
CA ILE A 153 4.49 6.96 4.44
C ILE A 153 4.63 7.62 3.07
N VAL A 154 4.01 6.98 2.08
CA VAL A 154 3.72 7.58 0.77
C VAL A 154 2.23 7.89 0.78
N SER A 155 1.86 9.17 0.60
CA SER A 155 0.46 9.59 0.60
C SER A 155 0.29 10.86 -0.24
N GLY A 156 -0.93 11.32 -0.41
CA GLY A 156 -1.24 12.55 -1.12
C GLY A 156 -2.69 12.94 -0.95
N LEU A 157 -3.05 14.07 -1.52
CA LEU A 157 -4.42 14.54 -1.56
C LEU A 157 -5.26 13.62 -2.44
N VAL A 158 -6.40 13.16 -1.93
CA VAL A 158 -7.36 12.39 -2.73
C VAL A 158 -8.15 13.36 -3.62
N LEU A 159 -8.11 13.10 -4.91
CA LEU A 159 -8.68 13.98 -5.93
C LEU A 159 -9.98 13.39 -6.48
N ALA A 160 -11.04 14.22 -6.49
CA ALA A 160 -12.32 13.91 -7.09
C ALA A 160 -13.03 15.21 -7.50
N ASP A 161 -13.75 15.19 -8.60
CA ASP A 161 -14.52 16.34 -9.10
C ASP A 161 -15.89 15.95 -9.64
N ARG A 162 -16.32 14.68 -9.46
CA ARG A 162 -17.65 14.18 -9.84
C ARG A 162 -18.05 12.95 -9.01
N LEU A 163 -19.34 12.64 -9.03
CA LEU A 163 -19.98 11.41 -8.50
C LEU A 163 -19.71 11.09 -7.02
N LEU A 164 -19.07 11.98 -6.28
CA LEU A 164 -18.96 11.92 -4.82
C LEU A 164 -19.85 13.02 -4.20
N ARG A 165 -19.74 13.18 -2.88
CA ARG A 165 -20.36 14.31 -2.19
C ARG A 165 -19.68 15.61 -2.60
N ASP A 166 -20.45 16.67 -2.81
CA ASP A 166 -19.94 17.97 -3.27
C ASP A 166 -18.86 18.54 -2.35
N GLU A 167 -18.94 18.27 -1.05
CA GLU A 167 -17.96 18.71 -0.05
C GLU A 167 -16.57 18.09 -0.26
N LEU A 168 -16.48 16.96 -0.97
CA LEU A 168 -15.24 16.25 -1.29
C LEU A 168 -14.69 16.62 -2.67
N HIS A 169 -15.42 17.44 -3.44
CA HIS A 169 -14.97 17.84 -4.77
C HIS A 169 -13.87 18.90 -4.72
N THR A 170 -12.97 18.80 -5.68
CA THR A 170 -11.99 19.83 -6.01
C THR A 170 -12.19 20.32 -7.44
N THR A 171 -11.44 21.33 -7.86
CA THR A 171 -11.32 21.73 -9.27
C THR A 171 -9.90 21.42 -9.76
N PRO A 172 -9.68 21.29 -11.09
CA PRO A 172 -8.33 21.07 -11.63
C PRO A 172 -7.30 22.10 -11.12
N ASP A 173 -7.64 23.39 -11.13
CA ASP A 173 -6.76 24.47 -10.66
C ASP A 173 -6.48 24.38 -9.16
N ARG A 174 -7.46 24.01 -8.36
CA ARG A 174 -7.31 23.82 -6.93
C ARG A 174 -6.46 22.58 -6.65
N ALA A 175 -6.75 21.45 -7.31
CA ALA A 175 -5.96 20.22 -7.20
C ALA A 175 -4.48 20.46 -7.49
N TRP A 176 -4.18 21.21 -8.56
CA TRP A 176 -2.82 21.59 -8.92
C TRP A 176 -2.10 22.32 -7.79
N ARG A 177 -2.70 23.41 -7.27
CA ARG A 177 -2.10 24.22 -6.19
C ARG A 177 -1.92 23.44 -4.89
N ASP A 178 -2.97 22.71 -4.49
CA ASP A 178 -3.02 21.99 -3.23
C ASP A 178 -2.02 20.81 -3.21
N CYS A 179 -1.86 20.11 -4.33
CA CYS A 179 -0.83 19.08 -4.47
C CYS A 179 0.59 19.65 -4.36
N HIS A 180 0.88 20.76 -5.02
CA HIS A 180 2.19 21.43 -4.93
C HIS A 180 2.50 21.89 -3.51
N ASP A 181 1.52 22.45 -2.79
CA ASP A 181 1.68 22.85 -1.40
C ASP A 181 2.09 21.65 -0.52
N LEU A 182 1.37 20.52 -0.60
CA LEU A 182 1.70 19.32 0.16
C LEU A 182 3.06 18.72 -0.23
N ILE A 183 3.40 18.68 -1.52
CA ILE A 183 4.72 18.21 -2.00
C ILE A 183 5.84 19.05 -1.37
N ALA A 184 5.68 20.37 -1.36
CA ALA A 184 6.66 21.28 -0.76
C ALA A 184 6.82 21.07 0.75
N ARG A 185 5.69 20.85 1.48
CA ARG A 185 5.71 20.63 2.93
C ARG A 185 6.50 19.38 3.35
N ILE A 186 6.53 18.33 2.53
CA ILE A 186 7.21 17.07 2.86
C ILE A 186 8.61 16.91 2.25
N ALA A 187 9.04 17.82 1.40
CA ALA A 187 10.27 17.72 0.59
C ALA A 187 11.55 17.43 1.40
N ALA A 188 11.63 17.89 2.64
CA ALA A 188 12.79 17.67 3.51
C ALA A 188 12.79 16.33 4.26
N SER A 189 11.71 15.54 4.20
CA SER A 189 11.60 14.30 4.96
C SER A 189 12.02 13.09 4.13
N PRO A 190 13.07 12.35 4.55
CA PRO A 190 13.53 11.17 3.79
C PRO A 190 12.60 9.95 3.91
N ARG A 191 11.60 10.00 4.78
CA ARG A 191 10.65 8.90 5.03
C ARG A 191 9.25 9.19 4.49
N LEU A 192 9.00 10.41 4.02
CA LEU A 192 7.72 10.77 3.41
C LEU A 192 7.87 10.84 1.89
N GLY A 193 6.86 10.34 1.19
CA GLY A 193 6.74 10.41 -0.26
C GLY A 193 5.35 10.94 -0.64
N TYR A 194 5.25 11.52 -1.83
CA TYR A 194 3.96 11.98 -2.34
C TYR A 194 3.43 11.03 -3.42
N ALA A 195 2.13 10.76 -3.35
CA ALA A 195 1.38 10.06 -4.38
C ALA A 195 0.31 10.97 -4.99
N VAL A 196 0.16 10.91 -6.30
CA VAL A 196 -0.97 11.48 -7.03
C VAL A 196 -2.12 10.47 -6.95
N ILE A 197 -3.24 10.87 -6.37
CA ILE A 197 -4.32 9.95 -5.98
C ILE A 197 -5.67 10.43 -6.55
N PRO A 198 -5.97 10.28 -7.84
CA PRO A 198 -7.36 10.29 -8.24
C PRO A 198 -8.04 9.10 -7.57
N ARG A 199 -9.14 9.34 -6.82
CA ARG A 199 -9.74 8.29 -6.00
C ARG A 199 -9.98 7.00 -6.78
N PHE A 200 -10.62 7.14 -7.93
CA PHE A 200 -10.83 6.12 -8.97
C PHE A 200 -11.35 6.83 -10.24
N ALA A 201 -11.36 6.17 -11.39
CA ALA A 201 -11.70 6.84 -12.64
C ALA A 201 -13.13 7.41 -12.62
N LEU A 202 -14.08 6.76 -11.98
CA LEU A 202 -15.45 7.26 -11.94
C LEU A 202 -15.60 8.61 -11.18
N ALA A 203 -14.68 8.96 -10.30
CA ALA A 203 -14.71 10.21 -9.54
C ALA A 203 -13.81 11.33 -10.12
N ALA A 204 -13.09 11.05 -11.20
CA ALA A 204 -12.17 12.02 -11.81
C ALA A 204 -12.53 12.29 -13.27
N SER A 205 -12.74 13.56 -13.61
CA SER A 205 -12.96 14.00 -14.99
C SER A 205 -11.66 13.99 -15.81
N ASP A 206 -11.77 14.04 -17.14
CA ASP A 206 -10.61 14.19 -18.03
C ASP A 206 -9.71 15.38 -17.63
N PRO A 207 -10.24 16.61 -17.34
CA PRO A 207 -9.41 17.71 -16.87
C PRO A 207 -8.67 17.43 -15.56
N LEU A 208 -9.28 16.70 -14.61
CA LEU A 208 -8.61 16.32 -13.36
C LEU A 208 -7.52 15.27 -13.59
N LEU A 209 -7.75 14.31 -14.50
CA LEU A 209 -6.74 13.32 -14.89
C LEU A 209 -5.57 13.97 -15.65
N GLU A 210 -5.79 15.03 -16.42
CA GLU A 210 -4.70 15.83 -17.02
C GLU A 210 -3.85 16.54 -15.96
N VAL A 211 -4.44 17.02 -14.86
CA VAL A 211 -3.68 17.53 -13.70
C VAL A 211 -2.80 16.43 -13.10
N CYS A 212 -3.34 15.22 -12.91
CA CYS A 212 -2.57 14.08 -12.40
C CYS A 212 -1.36 13.76 -13.31
N LYS A 213 -1.57 13.75 -14.64
CA LYS A 213 -0.51 13.58 -15.64
C LYS A 213 0.55 14.67 -15.54
N ALA A 214 0.13 15.93 -15.44
CA ALA A 214 1.05 17.06 -15.35
C ALA A 214 1.95 16.99 -14.11
N LEU A 215 1.38 16.64 -12.94
CA LEU A 215 2.13 16.43 -11.69
C LEU A 215 3.19 15.33 -11.82
N LEU A 216 2.82 14.18 -12.38
CA LEU A 216 3.75 13.05 -12.57
C LEU A 216 4.85 13.37 -13.60
N LYS A 217 4.53 14.13 -14.64
CA LYS A 217 5.50 14.58 -15.65
C LYS A 217 6.50 15.58 -15.08
N GLU A 218 6.05 16.48 -14.22
CA GLU A 218 6.91 17.49 -13.57
C GLU A 218 7.88 16.85 -12.57
N ASN A 219 7.43 15.81 -11.85
CA ASN A 219 8.24 15.17 -10.83
C ASN A 219 8.16 13.63 -10.92
N ALA A 220 9.16 13.04 -11.56
CA ALA A 220 9.27 11.59 -11.74
C ALA A 220 9.49 10.79 -10.43
N SER A 221 9.71 11.45 -9.30
CA SER A 221 9.81 10.79 -7.99
C SER A 221 8.44 10.50 -7.35
N LEU A 222 7.37 11.11 -7.84
CA LEU A 222 6.03 10.91 -7.35
C LEU A 222 5.53 9.48 -7.64
N PHE A 223 4.67 9.02 -6.76
CA PHE A 223 3.90 7.80 -6.97
C PHE A 223 2.54 8.10 -7.59
N PHE A 224 1.93 7.09 -8.17
CA PHE A 224 0.55 7.09 -8.59
C PHE A 224 -0.19 5.94 -7.91
N THR A 225 -1.38 6.19 -7.39
CA THR A 225 -2.25 5.11 -6.92
C THR A 225 -3.72 5.46 -7.15
N SER A 226 -4.50 4.45 -7.47
CA SER A 226 -5.94 4.56 -7.71
C SER A 226 -6.58 3.19 -7.57
N HIS A 227 -7.91 3.12 -7.47
CA HIS A 227 -8.68 1.87 -7.53
C HIS A 227 -8.91 1.47 -8.98
N ILE A 228 -8.96 0.17 -9.24
CA ILE A 228 -9.22 -0.37 -10.59
C ILE A 228 -9.89 -1.75 -10.52
N ASN A 229 -10.87 -1.97 -11.37
CA ASN A 229 -11.49 -3.28 -11.59
C ASN A 229 -11.92 -4.00 -10.30
N GLU A 230 -12.44 -3.24 -9.32
CA GLU A 230 -12.82 -3.80 -8.03
C GLU A 230 -14.18 -4.50 -8.10
N SER A 231 -15.18 -3.88 -8.71
CA SER A 231 -16.53 -4.44 -8.83
C SER A 231 -17.13 -4.23 -10.22
N SER A 232 -18.04 -5.13 -10.63
CA SER A 232 -18.68 -5.05 -11.96
C SER A 232 -19.45 -3.74 -12.14
N ARG A 233 -20.18 -3.28 -11.10
CA ARG A 233 -20.94 -2.02 -11.15
C ARG A 233 -20.03 -0.79 -11.30
N GLU A 234 -18.87 -0.80 -10.67
CA GLU A 234 -17.85 0.24 -10.84
C GLU A 234 -17.34 0.25 -12.28
N ILE A 235 -16.97 -0.92 -12.83
CA ILE A 235 -16.46 -1.07 -14.21
C ILE A 235 -17.50 -0.57 -15.23
N GLU A 236 -18.77 -0.97 -15.08
CA GLU A 236 -19.86 -0.52 -15.93
C GLU A 236 -20.03 1.02 -15.90
N THR A 237 -19.90 1.62 -14.69
CA THR A 237 -19.97 3.06 -14.51
C THR A 237 -18.81 3.74 -15.24
N VAL A 238 -17.58 3.25 -15.08
CA VAL A 238 -16.40 3.78 -15.79
C VAL A 238 -16.56 3.67 -17.30
N ALA A 239 -17.02 2.53 -17.81
CA ALA A 239 -17.27 2.35 -19.24
C ALA A 239 -18.29 3.37 -19.80
N SER A 240 -19.32 3.71 -19.03
CA SER A 240 -20.31 4.71 -19.42
C SER A 240 -19.75 6.14 -19.43
N LEU A 241 -18.83 6.46 -18.51
CA LEU A 241 -18.21 7.78 -18.39
C LEU A 241 -17.09 8.03 -19.39
N PHE A 242 -16.42 6.96 -19.84
CA PHE A 242 -15.31 6.99 -20.77
C PHE A 242 -15.56 6.09 -21.99
N PRO A 243 -16.57 6.40 -22.83
CA PRO A 243 -16.97 5.53 -23.95
C PRO A 243 -15.88 5.36 -25.03
N TRP A 244 -14.83 6.15 -24.97
CA TRP A 244 -13.66 6.06 -25.83
C TRP A 244 -12.63 5.03 -25.36
N ALA A 245 -12.65 4.65 -24.06
CA ALA A 245 -11.72 3.68 -23.49
C ALA A 245 -12.15 2.26 -23.84
N LYS A 246 -11.19 1.41 -24.18
CA LYS A 246 -11.45 -0.02 -24.48
C LYS A 246 -11.68 -0.87 -23.22
N ASP A 247 -11.15 -0.42 -22.08
CA ASP A 247 -11.28 -1.04 -20.76
C ASP A 247 -10.92 -0.02 -19.66
N TYR A 248 -11.01 -0.43 -18.39
CA TYR A 248 -10.77 0.48 -17.26
C TYR A 248 -9.32 0.99 -17.23
N LEU A 249 -8.34 0.11 -17.47
CA LEU A 249 -6.92 0.49 -17.47
C LEU A 249 -6.60 1.54 -18.53
N ASP A 250 -7.26 1.46 -19.71
CA ASP A 250 -7.07 2.39 -20.82
C ASP A 250 -7.38 3.84 -20.44
N VAL A 251 -8.30 4.05 -19.47
CA VAL A 251 -8.56 5.39 -18.91
C VAL A 251 -7.29 5.98 -18.30
N TYR A 252 -6.59 5.21 -17.46
CA TYR A 252 -5.37 5.69 -16.83
C TYR A 252 -4.19 5.77 -17.80
N GLU A 253 -4.10 4.84 -18.75
CA GLU A 253 -3.03 4.81 -19.75
C GLU A 253 -3.08 6.03 -20.68
N LYS A 254 -4.27 6.50 -21.06
CA LYS A 254 -4.45 7.70 -21.91
C LYS A 254 -3.81 8.94 -21.29
N PHE A 255 -3.82 9.04 -19.98
CA PHE A 255 -3.23 10.15 -19.23
C PHE A 255 -1.80 9.84 -18.73
N ASP A 256 -1.13 8.81 -19.25
CA ASP A 256 0.24 8.43 -18.88
C ASP A 256 0.42 8.22 -17.35
N LEU A 257 -0.62 7.73 -16.65
CA LEU A 257 -0.62 7.57 -15.18
C LEU A 257 -0.04 6.22 -14.73
N VAL A 258 0.07 5.26 -15.65
CA VAL A 258 0.51 3.89 -15.33
C VAL A 258 1.99 3.71 -15.63
N GLY A 259 2.79 3.39 -14.62
CA GLY A 259 4.24 3.21 -14.75
C GLY A 259 4.87 2.53 -13.53
N ARG A 260 6.19 2.52 -13.46
CA ARG A 260 6.95 1.79 -12.42
C ARG A 260 6.64 2.21 -10.98
N ARG A 261 6.19 3.44 -10.75
CA ARG A 261 5.78 3.97 -9.44
C ARG A 261 4.27 3.99 -9.26
N SER A 262 3.54 3.21 -10.06
CA SER A 262 2.10 3.08 -9.95
C SER A 262 1.71 1.83 -9.19
N VAL A 263 0.81 1.97 -8.23
CA VAL A 263 0.17 0.87 -7.52
C VAL A 263 -1.34 0.98 -7.71
N LEU A 264 -1.93 -0.01 -8.35
CA LEU A 264 -3.35 -0.07 -8.67
C LEU A 264 -4.04 -1.02 -7.68
N ALA A 265 -5.04 -0.52 -6.95
CA ALA A 265 -5.70 -1.31 -5.91
C ALA A 265 -6.78 -2.24 -6.48
N HIS A 266 -6.95 -3.40 -5.85
CA HIS A 266 -7.91 -4.47 -6.09
C HIS A 266 -7.66 -5.29 -7.35
N ASN A 267 -7.96 -4.78 -8.53
CA ASN A 267 -7.80 -5.46 -9.83
C ASN A 267 -8.41 -6.87 -9.90
N VAL A 268 -9.58 -7.03 -9.26
CA VAL A 268 -10.28 -8.33 -9.09
C VAL A 268 -10.80 -8.84 -10.43
N HIS A 269 -11.41 -7.95 -11.22
CA HIS A 269 -12.07 -8.30 -12.49
C HIS A 269 -11.22 -7.95 -13.72
N ALA A 270 -9.89 -7.84 -13.56
CA ALA A 270 -9.01 -7.53 -14.67
C ALA A 270 -9.04 -8.60 -15.77
N THR A 271 -9.01 -8.18 -17.01
CA THR A 271 -8.75 -9.04 -18.15
C THR A 271 -7.27 -9.42 -18.24
N ASP A 272 -6.97 -10.49 -18.95
CA ASP A 272 -5.58 -10.91 -19.21
C ASP A 272 -4.77 -9.84 -19.95
N ALA A 273 -5.42 -9.09 -20.82
CA ALA A 273 -4.79 -7.98 -21.56
C ALA A 273 -4.43 -6.83 -20.62
N GLU A 274 -5.29 -6.48 -19.66
CA GLU A 274 -5.00 -5.44 -18.66
C GLU A 274 -3.84 -5.86 -17.75
N ILE A 275 -3.84 -7.12 -17.24
CA ILE A 275 -2.74 -7.64 -16.41
C ILE A 275 -1.41 -7.59 -17.20
N GLY A 276 -1.42 -7.97 -18.48
CA GLY A 276 -0.25 -7.89 -19.35
C GLY A 276 0.29 -6.46 -19.47
N ARG A 277 -0.56 -5.48 -19.73
CA ARG A 277 -0.16 -4.06 -19.85
C ARG A 277 0.32 -3.48 -18.52
N ILE A 278 -0.32 -3.81 -17.38
CA ILE A 278 0.16 -3.43 -16.05
C ILE A 278 1.60 -3.92 -15.85
N THR A 279 1.87 -5.18 -16.23
CA THR A 279 3.20 -5.77 -16.14
C THR A 279 4.22 -5.09 -17.07
N GLU A 280 3.87 -4.86 -18.32
CA GLU A 280 4.71 -4.19 -19.33
C GLU A 280 5.07 -2.75 -18.91
N ARG A 281 4.14 -2.02 -18.32
CA ARG A 281 4.36 -0.68 -17.76
C ARG A 281 5.20 -0.72 -16.47
N GLY A 282 5.42 -1.90 -15.90
CA GLY A 282 6.15 -2.08 -14.64
C GLY A 282 5.38 -1.59 -13.42
N ALA A 283 4.07 -1.41 -13.51
CA ALA A 283 3.20 -1.09 -12.40
C ALA A 283 3.00 -2.30 -11.47
N SER A 284 2.44 -2.07 -10.30
CA SER A 284 2.14 -3.09 -9.29
C SER A 284 0.67 -3.06 -8.90
N VAL A 285 0.18 -4.14 -8.32
CA VAL A 285 -1.19 -4.26 -7.83
C VAL A 285 -1.19 -4.40 -6.30
N ALA A 286 -2.06 -3.65 -5.62
CA ALA A 286 -2.35 -3.87 -4.21
C ALA A 286 -3.52 -4.84 -4.07
N HIS A 287 -3.24 -6.02 -3.53
CA HIS A 287 -4.24 -7.04 -3.30
C HIS A 287 -4.88 -6.89 -1.92
N CYS A 288 -6.15 -6.49 -1.87
CA CYS A 288 -6.89 -6.13 -0.66
C CYS A 288 -7.94 -7.20 -0.33
N LEU A 289 -7.51 -8.31 0.21
CA LEU A 289 -8.34 -9.52 0.32
C LEU A 289 -9.54 -9.38 1.22
N CYS A 290 -9.33 -8.85 2.43
CA CYS A 290 -10.41 -8.72 3.39
C CYS A 290 -11.48 -7.75 2.88
N SER A 291 -11.08 -6.66 2.24
CA SER A 291 -11.99 -5.71 1.63
C SER A 291 -12.77 -6.33 0.47
N ASN A 292 -12.07 -6.96 -0.48
CA ASN A 292 -12.72 -7.63 -1.60
C ASN A 292 -13.78 -8.65 -1.14
N ALA A 293 -13.49 -9.40 -0.08
CA ALA A 293 -14.43 -10.36 0.50
C ALA A 293 -15.57 -9.67 1.25
N ALA A 294 -15.27 -8.64 2.06
CA ALA A 294 -16.24 -7.92 2.88
C ALA A 294 -17.27 -7.15 2.05
N LEU A 295 -16.84 -6.56 0.94
CA LEU A 295 -17.67 -5.78 0.01
C LEU A 295 -18.29 -6.64 -1.11
N GLY A 296 -17.98 -7.96 -1.13
CA GLY A 296 -18.48 -8.88 -2.17
C GLY A 296 -17.91 -8.58 -3.55
N SER A 297 -16.74 -7.95 -3.65
CA SER A 297 -16.08 -7.61 -4.91
C SER A 297 -15.60 -8.87 -5.65
N GLY A 298 -15.20 -9.92 -4.93
CA GLY A 298 -14.79 -11.20 -5.51
C GLY A 298 -13.41 -11.67 -5.03
N ILE A 299 -12.93 -12.77 -5.62
CA ILE A 299 -11.62 -13.33 -5.30
C ILE A 299 -10.60 -12.86 -6.33
N PHE A 300 -9.51 -12.26 -5.86
CA PHE A 300 -8.40 -11.79 -6.71
C PHE A 300 -7.81 -12.95 -7.52
N PRO A 301 -7.66 -12.82 -8.85
CA PRO A 301 -7.16 -13.89 -9.72
C PRO A 301 -5.63 -14.00 -9.64
N MET A 302 -5.13 -14.45 -8.48
CA MET A 302 -3.70 -14.43 -8.14
C MET A 302 -2.85 -15.26 -9.11
N ARG A 303 -3.31 -16.46 -9.50
CA ARG A 303 -2.61 -17.32 -10.46
C ARG A 303 -2.40 -16.60 -11.79
N ARG A 304 -3.44 -15.96 -12.33
CA ARG A 304 -3.36 -15.21 -13.59
C ARG A 304 -2.35 -14.07 -13.52
N HIS A 305 -2.23 -13.39 -12.37
CA HIS A 305 -1.20 -12.36 -12.15
C HIS A 305 0.21 -12.96 -12.10
N LEU A 306 0.40 -14.09 -11.41
CA LEU A 306 1.69 -14.79 -11.34
C LEU A 306 2.15 -15.29 -12.72
N GLU A 307 1.27 -15.90 -13.49
CA GLU A 307 1.56 -16.39 -14.83
C GLU A 307 2.00 -15.30 -15.80
N ARG A 308 1.57 -14.06 -15.58
CA ARG A 308 1.97 -12.87 -16.34
C ARG A 308 3.10 -12.09 -15.69
N ASN A 309 3.74 -12.62 -14.65
CA ASN A 309 4.80 -11.96 -13.90
C ASN A 309 4.39 -10.56 -13.38
N ALA A 310 3.10 -10.34 -13.14
CA ALA A 310 2.62 -9.10 -12.56
C ALA A 310 3.08 -8.99 -11.09
N ARG A 311 3.59 -7.83 -10.71
CA ARG A 311 3.95 -7.57 -9.32
C ARG A 311 2.70 -7.22 -8.53
N PHE A 312 2.55 -7.86 -7.38
CA PHE A 312 1.51 -7.51 -6.42
C PHE A 312 2.00 -7.72 -4.99
N ALA A 313 1.39 -7.00 -4.07
CA ALA A 313 1.62 -7.12 -2.64
C ALA A 313 0.28 -6.94 -1.91
N VAL A 314 0.25 -7.21 -0.61
CA VAL A 314 -0.99 -7.06 0.16
C VAL A 314 -1.21 -5.63 0.63
N GLY A 315 -2.48 -5.22 0.67
CA GLY A 315 -2.97 -4.00 1.30
C GLY A 315 -4.12 -4.32 2.25
N THR A 316 -4.23 -3.60 3.36
CA THR A 316 -5.30 -3.82 4.34
C THR A 316 -6.62 -3.19 3.92
N ASP A 317 -6.54 -2.10 3.16
CA ASP A 317 -7.71 -1.31 2.77
C ASP A 317 -8.64 -0.97 3.95
N VAL A 318 -8.05 -0.48 5.05
CA VAL A 318 -8.84 0.13 6.14
C VAL A 318 -9.62 1.31 5.54
N GLY A 319 -10.96 1.42 5.59
CA GLY A 319 -11.93 0.64 6.38
C GLY A 319 -12.88 -0.24 5.55
N GLY A 320 -12.73 -0.42 4.20
CA GLY A 320 -13.41 -1.49 3.48
C GLY A 320 -12.90 -2.84 3.94
N GLY A 321 -11.62 -2.92 4.28
CA GLY A 321 -11.01 -4.05 4.96
C GLY A 321 -11.33 -4.10 6.46
N THR A 322 -10.90 -5.18 7.10
CA THR A 322 -11.32 -5.57 8.45
C THR A 322 -10.28 -5.24 9.54
N GLY A 323 -9.34 -4.30 9.28
CA GLY A 323 -8.36 -3.78 10.24
C GLY A 323 -6.92 -3.73 9.72
N PHE A 324 -5.98 -3.34 10.56
CA PHE A 324 -4.59 -3.00 10.23
C PHE A 324 -3.62 -4.18 10.03
N GLY A 325 -4.05 -5.42 10.19
CA GLY A 325 -3.15 -6.56 10.32
C GLY A 325 -2.66 -7.14 8.98
N ILE A 326 -1.49 -6.76 8.50
CA ILE A 326 -0.89 -7.29 7.25
C ILE A 326 -0.69 -8.82 7.28
N LEU A 327 -0.30 -9.40 8.41
CA LEU A 327 -0.22 -10.87 8.51
C LEU A 327 -1.59 -11.54 8.43
N LYS A 328 -2.65 -10.88 8.89
CA LYS A 328 -4.02 -11.34 8.72
C LYS A 328 -4.40 -11.33 7.23
N GLU A 329 -4.06 -10.26 6.50
CA GLU A 329 -4.28 -10.20 5.05
C GLU A 329 -3.56 -11.36 4.34
N ALA A 330 -2.29 -11.61 4.67
CA ALA A 330 -1.54 -12.72 4.09
C ALA A 330 -2.15 -14.10 4.41
N LEU A 331 -2.70 -14.29 5.62
CA LEU A 331 -3.42 -15.51 5.98
C LEU A 331 -4.74 -15.63 5.20
N GLN A 332 -5.50 -14.55 5.07
CA GLN A 332 -6.74 -14.55 4.30
C GLN A 332 -6.47 -14.82 2.81
N ALA A 333 -5.31 -14.35 2.26
CA ALA A 333 -4.87 -14.73 0.92
C ALA A 333 -4.83 -16.26 0.76
N HIS A 334 -4.17 -16.96 1.70
CA HIS A 334 -4.13 -18.42 1.68
C HIS A 334 -5.53 -19.03 1.71
N LEU A 335 -6.41 -18.55 2.59
CA LEU A 335 -7.74 -19.14 2.76
C LEU A 335 -8.63 -18.90 1.54
N LEU A 336 -8.68 -17.67 1.02
CA LEU A 336 -9.54 -17.33 -0.11
C LEU A 336 -9.05 -17.91 -1.44
N GLN A 337 -7.73 -17.96 -1.67
CA GLN A 337 -7.20 -18.61 -2.87
C GLN A 337 -7.49 -20.12 -2.93
N ARG A 338 -7.77 -20.77 -1.80
CA ARG A 338 -8.24 -22.15 -1.77
C ARG A 338 -9.70 -22.31 -2.22
N LEU A 339 -10.46 -21.23 -2.20
CA LEU A 339 -11.87 -21.19 -2.63
C LEU A 339 -12.06 -20.59 -4.03
N ALA A 340 -10.97 -20.11 -4.66
CA ALA A 340 -11.01 -19.58 -6.01
C ALA A 340 -11.41 -20.69 -7.03
N GLU A 341 -11.91 -20.30 -8.20
CA GLU A 341 -12.19 -21.23 -9.31
C GLU A 341 -10.96 -22.02 -9.73
N ASP A 342 -9.77 -21.39 -9.70
CA ASP A 342 -8.47 -22.02 -9.90
C ASP A 342 -7.67 -21.97 -8.59
N PRO A 343 -7.89 -22.98 -7.69
CA PRO A 343 -7.34 -22.97 -6.34
C PRO A 343 -5.82 -23.03 -6.32
N MET A 344 -5.21 -22.29 -5.40
CA MET A 344 -3.78 -22.39 -5.13
C MET A 344 -3.47 -22.40 -3.64
N ILE A 345 -2.32 -23.00 -3.29
CA ILE A 345 -1.78 -23.03 -1.93
C ILE A 345 -0.72 -21.94 -1.83
N ILE A 346 -0.88 -21.04 -0.87
CA ILE A 346 0.13 -20.04 -0.54
C ILE A 346 0.89 -20.52 0.70
N THR A 347 2.19 -20.69 0.59
CA THR A 347 3.05 -21.15 1.68
C THR A 347 3.32 -20.04 2.71
N PRO A 348 3.73 -20.36 3.96
CA PRO A 348 4.14 -19.34 4.93
C PRO A 348 5.26 -18.41 4.43
N ALA A 349 6.21 -18.91 3.63
CA ALA A 349 7.27 -18.12 3.03
C ALA A 349 6.69 -17.08 2.03
N GLN A 350 5.71 -17.49 1.22
CA GLN A 350 5.00 -16.59 0.29
C GLN A 350 4.16 -15.56 1.04
N MET A 351 3.52 -15.95 2.14
CA MET A 351 2.78 -15.00 3.01
C MET A 351 3.71 -13.93 3.60
N LEU A 352 4.88 -14.33 4.11
CA LEU A 352 5.87 -13.39 4.64
C LEU A 352 6.44 -12.48 3.54
N TYR A 353 6.70 -13.04 2.35
CA TYR A 353 7.13 -12.26 1.18
C TYR A 353 6.09 -11.19 0.80
N LEU A 354 4.81 -11.56 0.72
CA LEU A 354 3.72 -10.62 0.41
C LEU A 354 3.58 -9.51 1.45
N ALA A 355 3.81 -9.84 2.72
CA ALA A 355 3.72 -8.90 3.84
C ALA A 355 4.91 -7.92 3.95
N THR A 356 6.04 -8.21 3.27
CA THR A 356 7.31 -7.50 3.46
C THR A 356 7.96 -7.11 2.13
N ARG A 357 8.75 -7.98 1.53
CA ARG A 357 9.55 -7.72 0.32
C ARG A 357 8.70 -7.34 -0.89
N ALA A 358 7.58 -8.02 -1.13
CA ALA A 358 6.70 -7.71 -2.24
C ALA A 358 6.20 -6.26 -2.19
N GLY A 359 5.82 -5.77 -1.00
CA GLY A 359 5.45 -4.37 -0.79
C GLY A 359 6.60 -3.40 -1.07
N ALA A 360 7.81 -3.75 -0.66
CA ALA A 360 9.00 -2.95 -0.96
C ALA A 360 9.26 -2.86 -2.48
N GLU A 361 9.12 -3.97 -3.20
CA GLU A 361 9.25 -4.03 -4.66
C GLU A 361 8.16 -3.22 -5.37
N ALA A 362 6.91 -3.31 -4.89
CA ALA A 362 5.79 -2.54 -5.42
C ALA A 362 6.02 -1.02 -5.26
N LEU A 363 6.60 -0.60 -4.14
CA LEU A 363 6.92 0.80 -3.85
C LEU A 363 8.32 1.23 -4.35
N GLN A 364 9.04 0.40 -5.11
CA GLN A 364 10.41 0.68 -5.58
C GLN A 364 11.36 1.06 -4.42
N MET A 365 11.19 0.44 -3.25
CA MET A 365 11.97 0.66 -2.03
C MET A 365 12.75 -0.58 -1.58
N ASP A 366 12.80 -1.61 -2.40
CA ASP A 366 13.40 -2.92 -2.10
C ASP A 366 14.92 -2.88 -1.91
N THR A 367 15.58 -1.80 -2.28
CA THR A 367 16.98 -1.50 -1.93
C THR A 367 17.17 -0.95 -0.52
N SER A 368 16.09 -0.56 0.17
CA SER A 368 16.14 0.12 1.46
C SER A 368 15.38 -0.58 2.58
N VAL A 369 14.31 -1.34 2.24
CA VAL A 369 13.43 -2.02 3.20
C VAL A 369 12.94 -3.38 2.63
N GLY A 370 12.18 -4.13 3.42
CA GLY A 370 11.48 -5.35 3.01
C GLY A 370 12.17 -6.66 3.37
N ASP A 371 13.45 -6.65 3.71
CA ASP A 371 14.21 -7.80 4.23
C ASP A 371 15.44 -7.35 5.01
N PHE A 372 16.25 -8.31 5.49
CA PHE A 372 17.44 -8.04 6.32
C PHE A 372 18.77 -8.10 5.54
N THR A 373 18.75 -7.85 4.25
CA THR A 373 19.97 -7.73 3.45
C THR A 373 20.84 -6.57 3.97
N PRO A 374 22.17 -6.75 4.16
CA PRO A 374 23.06 -5.67 4.58
C PRO A 374 22.97 -4.43 3.71
N GLY A 375 23.00 -3.26 4.35
CA GLY A 375 22.86 -1.94 3.70
C GLY A 375 21.46 -1.33 3.74
N LYS A 376 20.45 -2.12 4.10
CA LYS A 376 19.05 -1.63 4.25
C LYS A 376 18.83 -0.90 5.56
#